data_3bc31ef5978eecc8a33ea6409d073b3c
#
_entry.id   3bc31ef5978eecc8a33ea6409d073b3c
#
_cell.length_a   1.000
_cell.length_b   1.000
_cell.length_c   1.000
_cell.angle_alpha   90.00
_cell.angle_beta   90.00
_cell.angle_gamma   90.00
#
_symmetry.space_group_name_H-M   'P 1'
#
loop_
_entity.id
_entity.type
_entity.pdbx_description
1 polymer ?
#
loop_
_entity_poly.entity_id
_entity_poly.type
_entity_poly.pdbx_seq_one_letter_code
_entity_poly.pdbx_strand_id
1 'polypeptide(L)'
;MSFLMGPALLFCPADRPERYPKAAERSDAVIVDLEDAVAPADKQRARGAILAQVGATGEVPELDPSRTIIRLNPAGTEEFEKDLHCLKHTPYRHVMLAKTETAEQLRELEDFSVIALCETALGVVNAAAIAAEPNVVALMWGAEDLLASLGGTSSRTDDGAYRAVAVHARSAVLLAARAFGKEAIDSVYVNIPDLAGLAVESRDAVASGFGSKACIHPSQVAVVRGAYAPSESEVLAATELLAAAAAAGSGVFQHGGKMIDGPILKHAESTLRRATH
;
A
#
# COMPACT_ATOMS: atom_id res chain seq x y z
N MET A 1 -11.59 -11.98 0.56
CA MET A 1 -10.38 -11.93 1.41
C MET A 1 -9.81 -10.54 1.26
N SER A 2 -9.45 -9.86 2.34
CA SER A 2 -8.77 -8.57 2.23
C SER A 2 -7.37 -8.81 1.67
N PHE A 3 -6.95 -7.96 0.73
CA PHE A 3 -5.57 -7.90 0.26
C PHE A 3 -4.72 -7.36 1.41
N LEU A 4 -3.93 -8.20 2.06
CA LEU A 4 -3.02 -7.78 3.11
C LEU A 4 -1.71 -8.54 2.94
N MET A 5 -0.68 -7.83 2.47
CA MET A 5 0.68 -8.36 2.31
C MET A 5 1.59 -7.98 3.47
N GLY A 6 1.01 -7.53 4.60
CA GLY A 6 1.76 -7.01 5.75
C GLY A 6 1.88 -5.48 5.73
N PRO A 7 2.38 -4.87 6.83
CA PRO A 7 2.36 -3.41 6.99
C PRO A 7 3.40 -2.66 6.16
N ALA A 8 4.54 -3.28 5.79
CA ALA A 8 5.66 -2.58 5.18
C ALA A 8 5.95 -3.09 3.77
N LEU A 9 5.56 -2.34 2.75
CA LEU A 9 5.79 -2.64 1.34
C LEU A 9 7.03 -1.89 0.87
N LEU A 10 8.05 -2.59 0.33
CA LEU A 10 9.32 -1.97 -0.05
C LEU A 10 9.47 -1.85 -1.57
N PHE A 11 9.65 -0.62 -2.05
CA PHE A 11 10.03 -0.38 -3.44
C PHE A 11 11.43 -0.89 -3.74
N CYS A 12 11.57 -1.58 -4.87
CA CYS A 12 12.84 -2.06 -5.42
C CYS A 12 12.88 -1.80 -6.93
N PRO A 13 13.85 -1.02 -7.45
CA PRO A 13 13.95 -0.77 -8.88
C PRO A 13 14.10 -2.07 -9.68
N ALA A 14 13.31 -2.25 -10.74
CA ALA A 14 13.28 -3.47 -11.53
C ALA A 14 14.58 -3.72 -12.30
N ASP A 15 15.37 -2.68 -12.55
CA ASP A 15 16.69 -2.77 -13.20
C ASP A 15 17.83 -3.17 -12.24
N ARG A 16 17.50 -3.50 -10.97
CA ARG A 16 18.44 -3.88 -9.91
C ARG A 16 18.13 -5.27 -9.34
N PRO A 17 18.16 -6.34 -10.15
CA PRO A 17 17.79 -7.69 -9.70
C PRO A 17 18.64 -8.19 -8.53
N GLU A 18 19.89 -7.73 -8.40
CA GLU A 18 20.77 -8.06 -7.27
C GLU A 18 20.23 -7.59 -5.90
N ARG A 19 19.20 -6.73 -5.89
CA ARG A 19 18.54 -6.25 -4.67
C ARG A 19 17.30 -7.04 -4.29
N TYR A 20 16.75 -7.83 -5.21
CA TYR A 20 15.48 -8.55 -5.02
C TYR A 20 15.49 -9.47 -3.79
N PRO A 21 16.48 -10.36 -3.61
CA PRO A 21 16.50 -11.26 -2.45
C PRO A 21 16.50 -10.49 -1.13
N LYS A 22 17.30 -9.43 -1.06
CA LYS A 22 17.42 -8.58 0.11
C LYS A 22 16.16 -7.75 0.41
N ALA A 23 15.44 -7.33 -0.63
CA ALA A 23 14.18 -6.64 -0.48
C ALA A 23 13.10 -7.59 0.06
N ALA A 24 13.02 -8.81 -0.51
CA ALA A 24 12.07 -9.85 -0.09
C ALA A 24 12.32 -10.33 1.36
N GLU A 25 13.58 -10.49 1.77
CA GLU A 25 13.95 -10.87 3.14
C GLU A 25 13.53 -9.79 4.16
N ARG A 26 13.67 -8.52 3.82
CA ARG A 26 13.52 -7.40 4.75
C ARG A 26 12.12 -6.84 4.86
N SER A 27 11.27 -6.98 3.84
CA SER A 27 9.93 -6.41 3.80
C SER A 27 8.83 -7.46 3.87
N ASP A 28 7.60 -7.03 4.05
CA ASP A 28 6.44 -7.91 4.03
C ASP A 28 6.02 -8.24 2.60
N ALA A 29 6.17 -7.28 1.69
CA ALA A 29 6.09 -7.48 0.25
C ALA A 29 7.02 -6.51 -0.50
N VAL A 30 7.41 -6.90 -1.70
CA VAL A 30 8.26 -6.08 -2.58
C VAL A 30 7.42 -5.48 -3.69
N ILE A 31 7.60 -4.17 -3.92
CA ILE A 31 7.10 -3.48 -5.10
C ILE A 31 8.26 -3.36 -6.08
N VAL A 32 8.30 -4.24 -7.09
CA VAL A 32 9.28 -4.18 -8.18
C VAL A 32 8.83 -3.11 -9.15
N ASP A 33 9.65 -2.08 -9.29
CA ASP A 33 9.26 -0.84 -9.93
C ASP A 33 9.78 -0.74 -11.36
N LEU A 34 8.87 -0.70 -12.34
CA LEU A 34 9.16 -0.43 -13.76
C LEU A 34 8.99 1.04 -14.14
N GLU A 35 8.48 1.87 -13.23
CA GLU A 35 8.10 3.26 -13.51
C GLU A 35 9.25 4.21 -13.14
N ASP A 36 9.08 5.13 -12.23
CA ASP A 36 9.99 6.26 -11.99
C ASP A 36 11.37 5.86 -11.45
N ALA A 37 11.50 4.71 -10.77
CA ALA A 37 12.80 4.23 -10.31
C ALA A 37 13.70 3.69 -11.43
N VAL A 38 13.20 3.55 -12.66
CA VAL A 38 13.95 3.03 -13.82
C VAL A 38 14.02 4.09 -14.92
N ALA A 39 15.25 4.45 -15.31
CA ALA A 39 15.44 5.39 -16.40
C ALA A 39 14.86 4.88 -17.73
N PRO A 40 14.36 5.75 -18.63
CA PRO A 40 13.77 5.34 -19.90
C PRO A 40 14.64 4.37 -20.71
N ALA A 41 15.94 4.59 -20.76
CA ALA A 41 16.88 3.72 -21.49
C ALA A 41 17.04 2.32 -20.88
N ASP A 42 16.72 2.15 -19.59
CA ASP A 42 16.89 0.91 -18.85
C ASP A 42 15.60 0.07 -18.72
N LYS A 43 14.44 0.60 -19.11
CA LYS A 43 13.14 -0.08 -18.95
C LYS A 43 13.09 -1.47 -19.63
N GLN A 44 13.70 -1.61 -20.79
CA GLN A 44 13.78 -2.92 -21.45
C GLN A 44 14.64 -3.92 -20.67
N ARG A 45 15.75 -3.47 -20.09
CA ARG A 45 16.61 -4.30 -19.21
C ARG A 45 15.87 -4.69 -17.94
N ALA A 46 15.10 -3.77 -17.37
CA ALA A 46 14.28 -4.00 -16.17
C ALA A 46 13.21 -5.08 -16.40
N ARG A 47 12.48 -5.03 -17.53
CA ARG A 47 11.55 -6.11 -17.93
C ARG A 47 12.27 -7.45 -18.12
N GLY A 48 13.44 -7.44 -18.75
CA GLY A 48 14.28 -8.63 -18.87
C GLY A 48 14.69 -9.23 -17.52
N ALA A 49 14.97 -8.40 -16.53
CA ALA A 49 15.27 -8.85 -15.17
C ALA A 49 14.07 -9.52 -14.48
N ILE A 50 12.85 -9.02 -14.69
CA ILE A 50 11.62 -9.65 -14.18
C ILE A 50 11.38 -11.00 -14.87
N LEU A 51 11.55 -11.08 -16.20
CA LEU A 51 11.41 -12.34 -16.94
C LEU A 51 12.43 -13.38 -16.51
N ALA A 52 13.66 -12.97 -16.18
CA ALA A 52 14.71 -13.86 -15.70
C ALA A 52 14.39 -14.53 -14.36
N GLN A 53 13.46 -13.94 -13.55
CA GLN A 53 12.98 -14.57 -12.31
C GLN A 53 12.18 -15.85 -12.57
N VAL A 54 11.64 -16.02 -13.76
CA VAL A 54 10.79 -17.14 -14.16
C VAL A 54 11.60 -18.23 -14.82
N GLY A 55 12.79 -18.53 -14.50
CA GLY A 55 13.69 -19.55 -15.02
C GLY A 55 13.27 -20.33 -16.29
N ALA A 56 14.19 -20.73 -17.13
CA ALA A 56 13.91 -21.48 -18.38
C ALA A 56 13.26 -22.86 -18.14
N THR A 57 13.21 -23.34 -16.90
CA THR A 57 12.80 -24.69 -16.49
C THR A 57 11.57 -24.71 -15.57
N GLY A 58 10.88 -23.56 -15.37
CA GLY A 58 9.73 -23.49 -14.47
C GLY A 58 10.11 -23.58 -12.98
N GLU A 59 11.35 -23.26 -12.65
CA GLU A 59 11.79 -23.11 -11.24
C GLU A 59 10.97 -22.04 -10.53
N VAL A 60 10.78 -22.24 -9.22
CA VAL A 60 10.10 -21.27 -8.37
C VAL A 60 10.83 -19.91 -8.46
N PRO A 61 10.15 -18.81 -8.78
CA PRO A 61 10.80 -17.51 -8.84
C PRO A 61 11.49 -17.16 -7.53
N GLU A 62 12.63 -16.49 -7.59
CA GLU A 62 13.35 -16.01 -6.40
C GLU A 62 12.49 -15.04 -5.56
N LEU A 63 11.60 -14.29 -6.22
CA LEU A 63 10.57 -13.48 -5.58
C LEU A 63 9.24 -14.26 -5.53
N ASP A 64 8.73 -14.51 -4.33
CA ASP A 64 7.42 -15.13 -4.10
C ASP A 64 6.31 -14.30 -4.77
N PRO A 65 5.58 -14.85 -5.77
CA PRO A 65 4.51 -14.12 -6.46
C PRO A 65 3.39 -13.64 -5.54
N SER A 66 3.15 -14.32 -4.40
CA SER A 66 2.13 -13.92 -3.43
C SER A 66 2.51 -12.67 -2.62
N ARG A 67 3.79 -12.30 -2.62
CA ARG A 67 4.37 -11.17 -1.89
C ARG A 67 5.10 -10.19 -2.81
N THR A 68 4.83 -10.26 -4.12
CA THR A 68 5.47 -9.39 -5.12
C THR A 68 4.41 -8.63 -5.89
N ILE A 69 4.59 -7.33 -5.96
CA ILE A 69 3.77 -6.37 -6.69
C ILE A 69 4.66 -5.79 -7.79
N ILE A 70 4.18 -5.74 -9.02
CA ILE A 70 4.91 -5.08 -10.11
C ILE A 70 4.28 -3.71 -10.36
N ARG A 71 5.02 -2.62 -10.11
CA ARG A 71 4.55 -1.28 -10.48
C ARG A 71 4.78 -1.04 -11.97
N LEU A 72 3.68 -0.79 -12.68
CA LEU A 72 3.61 -0.55 -14.10
C LEU A 72 3.76 0.93 -14.42
N ASN A 73 4.22 1.23 -15.62
CA ASN A 73 4.13 2.56 -16.19
C ASN A 73 2.67 3.00 -16.36
N PRO A 74 2.37 4.31 -16.47
CA PRO A 74 1.00 4.82 -16.59
C PRO A 74 0.28 4.25 -17.83
N ALA A 75 -0.99 3.92 -17.68
CA ALA A 75 -1.83 3.43 -18.77
C ALA A 75 -1.87 4.40 -19.97
N GLY A 76 -2.01 3.84 -21.17
CA GLY A 76 -2.00 4.61 -22.41
C GLY A 76 -0.60 5.02 -22.88
N THR A 77 0.47 4.56 -22.24
CA THR A 77 1.85 4.77 -22.67
C THR A 77 2.40 3.52 -23.40
N GLU A 78 3.35 3.72 -24.31
CA GLU A 78 4.02 2.60 -24.99
C GLU A 78 4.74 1.67 -23.97
N GLU A 79 5.26 2.23 -22.88
CA GLU A 79 5.92 1.46 -21.83
C GLU A 79 4.93 0.58 -21.04
N PHE A 80 3.70 1.04 -20.83
CA PHE A 80 2.63 0.24 -20.22
C PHE A 80 2.31 -1.00 -21.05
N GLU A 81 2.17 -0.86 -22.37
CA GLU A 81 1.91 -1.98 -23.27
C GLU A 81 3.04 -3.04 -23.23
N LYS A 82 4.29 -2.57 -23.17
CA LYS A 82 5.45 -3.44 -23.04
C LYS A 82 5.49 -4.14 -21.66
N ASP A 83 5.07 -3.46 -20.61
CA ASP A 83 4.97 -4.02 -19.27
C ASP A 83 3.91 -5.13 -19.22
N LEU A 84 2.72 -4.89 -19.80
CA LEU A 84 1.66 -5.91 -19.89
C LEU A 84 2.12 -7.12 -20.69
N HIS A 85 2.80 -6.90 -21.81
CA HIS A 85 3.35 -7.99 -22.60
C HIS A 85 4.36 -8.83 -21.77
N CYS A 86 5.23 -8.17 -21.02
CA CYS A 86 6.17 -8.84 -20.12
C CYS A 86 5.44 -9.69 -19.08
N LEU A 87 4.43 -9.12 -18.39
CA LEU A 87 3.73 -9.78 -17.30
C LEU A 87 2.95 -11.04 -17.73
N LYS A 88 2.47 -11.12 -18.96
CA LYS A 88 1.82 -12.31 -19.50
C LYS A 88 2.70 -13.57 -19.45
N HIS A 89 4.01 -13.39 -19.39
CA HIS A 89 5.00 -14.46 -19.33
C HIS A 89 5.55 -14.70 -17.91
N THR A 90 4.87 -14.19 -16.87
CA THR A 90 5.29 -14.31 -15.48
C THR A 90 4.15 -14.83 -14.58
N PRO A 91 4.45 -15.38 -13.40
CA PRO A 91 3.42 -15.77 -12.44
C PRO A 91 2.89 -14.59 -11.60
N TYR A 92 3.45 -13.38 -11.74
CA TYR A 92 3.04 -12.22 -10.95
C TYR A 92 1.64 -11.75 -11.34
N ARG A 93 0.76 -11.63 -10.35
CA ARG A 93 -0.66 -11.25 -10.54
C ARG A 93 -1.04 -10.01 -9.75
N HIS A 94 -0.19 -9.55 -8.85
CA HIS A 94 -0.40 -8.29 -8.15
C HIS A 94 0.35 -7.18 -8.88
N VAL A 95 -0.38 -6.16 -9.30
CA VAL A 95 0.20 -5.02 -10.02
C VAL A 95 -0.18 -3.70 -9.34
N MET A 96 0.70 -2.72 -9.42
CA MET A 96 0.41 -1.35 -9.04
C MET A 96 0.40 -0.49 -10.29
N LEU A 97 -0.73 0.14 -10.61
CA LEU A 97 -0.82 1.04 -11.75
C LEU A 97 -0.47 2.46 -11.29
N ALA A 98 0.67 2.96 -11.76
CA ALA A 98 1.08 4.35 -11.51
C ALA A 98 0.11 5.34 -12.18
N LYS A 99 -0.07 6.49 -11.55
CA LYS A 99 -0.88 7.60 -12.08
C LYS A 99 -2.26 7.16 -12.55
N THR A 100 -2.93 6.31 -11.74
CA THR A 100 -4.29 5.84 -12.02
C THR A 100 -5.28 7.00 -11.94
N GLU A 101 -6.00 7.26 -13.01
CA GLU A 101 -6.92 8.39 -13.14
C GLU A 101 -8.38 8.00 -13.38
N THR A 102 -8.63 6.87 -14.03
CA THR A 102 -9.99 6.45 -14.39
C THR A 102 -10.22 4.95 -14.21
N ALA A 103 -11.49 4.56 -14.07
CA ALA A 103 -11.91 3.16 -13.99
C ALA A 103 -11.61 2.39 -15.29
N GLU A 104 -11.65 3.06 -16.45
CA GLU A 104 -11.40 2.46 -17.76
C GLU A 104 -9.99 1.87 -17.86
N GLN A 105 -8.97 2.57 -17.30
CA GLN A 105 -7.59 2.11 -17.27
C GLN A 105 -7.42 0.77 -16.53
N LEU A 106 -8.28 0.50 -15.55
CA LEU A 106 -8.22 -0.71 -14.74
C LEU A 106 -8.83 -1.94 -15.42
N ARG A 107 -9.72 -1.72 -16.38
CA ARG A 107 -10.35 -2.80 -17.17
C ARG A 107 -9.35 -3.49 -18.10
N GLU A 108 -8.30 -2.78 -18.52
CA GLU A 108 -7.18 -3.39 -19.27
C GLU A 108 -6.37 -4.38 -18.43
N LEU A 109 -6.57 -4.36 -17.09
CA LEU A 109 -5.90 -5.19 -16.09
C LEU A 109 -6.86 -6.21 -15.44
N GLU A 110 -7.92 -6.65 -16.11
CA GLU A 110 -8.95 -7.54 -15.55
C GLU A 110 -8.40 -8.86 -14.99
N ASP A 111 -7.30 -9.37 -15.57
CA ASP A 111 -6.62 -10.61 -15.13
C ASP A 111 -5.71 -10.42 -13.91
N PHE A 112 -5.58 -9.19 -13.41
CA PHE A 112 -4.68 -8.84 -12.31
C PHE A 112 -5.44 -8.33 -11.08
N SER A 113 -4.82 -8.50 -9.91
CA SER A 113 -5.19 -7.82 -8.68
C SER A 113 -4.49 -6.47 -8.62
N VAL A 114 -5.24 -5.38 -8.77
CA VAL A 114 -4.68 -4.05 -9.00
C VAL A 114 -4.64 -3.23 -7.72
N ILE A 115 -3.49 -2.65 -7.43
CA ILE A 115 -3.32 -1.52 -6.51
C ILE A 115 -3.36 -0.25 -7.34
N ALA A 116 -4.40 0.55 -7.17
CA ALA A 116 -4.55 1.80 -7.91
C ALA A 116 -3.80 2.92 -7.19
N LEU A 117 -2.74 3.47 -7.80
CA LEU A 117 -1.96 4.57 -7.25
C LEU A 117 -2.55 5.89 -7.72
N CYS A 118 -3.38 6.51 -6.85
CA CYS A 118 -4.06 7.78 -7.05
C CYS A 118 -3.14 8.93 -6.65
N GLU A 119 -2.28 9.37 -7.55
CA GLU A 119 -1.23 10.37 -7.31
C GLU A 119 -1.28 11.55 -8.30
N THR A 120 -2.41 11.72 -8.98
CA THR A 120 -2.71 12.90 -9.80
C THR A 120 -3.99 13.56 -9.30
N ALA A 121 -4.22 14.82 -9.66
CA ALA A 121 -5.45 15.53 -9.31
C ALA A 121 -6.69 14.76 -9.76
N LEU A 122 -6.68 14.24 -11.00
CA LEU A 122 -7.80 13.50 -11.58
C LEU A 122 -8.00 12.15 -10.88
N GLY A 123 -6.91 11.43 -10.57
CA GLY A 123 -6.96 10.17 -9.84
C GLY A 123 -7.57 10.31 -8.45
N VAL A 124 -7.22 11.38 -7.72
CA VAL A 124 -7.82 11.67 -6.40
C VAL A 124 -9.31 12.01 -6.53
N VAL A 125 -9.70 12.82 -7.51
CA VAL A 125 -11.12 13.16 -7.74
C VAL A 125 -11.94 11.92 -8.09
N ASN A 126 -11.39 11.00 -8.85
CA ASN A 126 -12.05 9.77 -9.31
C ASN A 126 -11.85 8.56 -8.38
N ALA A 127 -11.21 8.73 -7.22
CA ALA A 127 -10.82 7.61 -6.35
C ALA A 127 -11.99 6.65 -6.00
N ALA A 128 -13.21 7.17 -5.85
CA ALA A 128 -14.39 6.35 -5.59
C ALA A 128 -14.77 5.46 -6.79
N ALA A 129 -14.74 6.00 -8.01
CA ALA A 129 -15.00 5.22 -9.23
C ALA A 129 -13.90 4.17 -9.48
N ILE A 130 -12.66 4.52 -9.22
CA ILE A 130 -11.49 3.62 -9.26
C ILE A 130 -11.66 2.48 -8.25
N ALA A 131 -12.02 2.79 -7.00
CA ALA A 131 -12.22 1.80 -5.95
C ALA A 131 -13.38 0.82 -6.22
N ALA A 132 -14.37 1.23 -7.03
CA ALA A 132 -15.51 0.41 -7.39
C ALA A 132 -15.17 -0.73 -8.36
N GLU A 133 -14.06 -0.64 -9.09
CA GLU A 133 -13.68 -1.69 -10.05
C GLU A 133 -13.37 -3.02 -9.34
N PRO A 134 -13.88 -4.15 -9.85
CA PRO A 134 -13.82 -5.43 -9.15
C PRO A 134 -12.39 -5.96 -8.97
N ASN A 135 -11.50 -5.70 -9.92
CA ASN A 135 -10.10 -6.13 -9.89
C ASN A 135 -9.19 -5.23 -9.03
N VAL A 136 -9.69 -4.09 -8.56
CA VAL A 136 -8.96 -3.27 -7.59
C VAL A 136 -9.03 -3.94 -6.21
N VAL A 137 -7.88 -4.16 -5.60
CA VAL A 137 -7.74 -4.77 -4.26
C VAL A 137 -7.29 -3.77 -3.21
N ALA A 138 -6.60 -2.71 -3.64
CA ALA A 138 -6.15 -1.64 -2.76
C ALA A 138 -6.05 -0.31 -3.52
N LEU A 139 -6.11 0.80 -2.77
CA LEU A 139 -5.73 2.12 -3.25
C LEU A 139 -4.50 2.60 -2.49
N MET A 140 -3.61 3.29 -3.20
CA MET A 140 -2.50 4.03 -2.61
C MET A 140 -2.59 5.48 -3.07
N TRP A 141 -2.14 6.41 -2.23
CA TRP A 141 -1.97 7.81 -2.63
C TRP A 141 -0.49 8.16 -2.70
N GLY A 142 -0.11 9.11 -3.56
CA GLY A 142 1.26 9.60 -3.68
C GLY A 142 1.32 11.11 -3.50
N ALA A 143 2.11 11.58 -2.51
CA ALA A 143 2.16 12.99 -2.15
C ALA A 143 2.92 13.84 -3.18
N GLU A 144 4.08 13.35 -3.64
CA GLU A 144 5.01 14.13 -4.46
C GLU A 144 4.48 14.29 -5.90
N ASP A 145 4.05 13.19 -6.53
CA ASP A 145 3.43 13.21 -7.86
C ASP A 145 2.14 14.03 -7.89
N LEU A 146 1.32 13.93 -6.82
CA LEU A 146 0.13 14.76 -6.70
C LEU A 146 0.47 16.25 -6.76
N LEU A 147 1.46 16.68 -5.96
CA LEU A 147 1.84 18.10 -5.96
C LEU A 147 2.45 18.53 -7.29
N ALA A 148 3.22 17.66 -7.94
CA ALA A 148 3.72 17.90 -9.29
C ALA A 148 2.55 18.06 -10.29
N SER A 149 1.53 17.21 -10.23
CA SER A 149 0.35 17.29 -11.10
C SER A 149 -0.48 18.57 -10.89
N LEU A 150 -0.43 19.12 -9.68
CA LEU A 150 -1.09 20.37 -9.32
C LEU A 150 -0.27 21.62 -9.69
N GLY A 151 0.98 21.46 -10.15
CA GLY A 151 1.93 22.56 -10.34
C GLY A 151 2.44 23.15 -9.02
N GLY A 152 2.32 22.40 -7.91
CA GLY A 152 2.83 22.79 -6.60
C GLY A 152 4.34 22.59 -6.49
N THR A 153 4.96 23.16 -5.45
CA THR A 153 6.41 23.13 -5.23
C THR A 153 6.84 22.23 -4.07
N SER A 154 5.92 21.84 -3.20
CA SER A 154 6.19 20.98 -2.04
C SER A 154 4.90 20.39 -1.48
N SER A 155 4.93 19.12 -1.12
CA SER A 155 3.83 18.43 -0.43
C SER A 155 3.71 18.84 1.04
N ARG A 156 4.80 19.40 1.62
CA ARG A 156 4.91 19.70 3.05
C ARG A 156 5.16 21.19 3.32
N THR A 157 4.82 21.59 4.53
CA THR A 157 5.17 22.87 5.13
C THR A 157 6.57 22.80 5.77
N ASP A 158 7.12 23.92 6.20
CA ASP A 158 8.48 24.00 6.74
C ASP A 158 8.66 23.18 8.04
N ASP A 159 7.59 22.97 8.79
CA ASP A 159 7.57 22.12 9.98
C ASP A 159 7.40 20.61 9.67
N GLY A 160 7.35 20.23 8.38
CA GLY A 160 7.25 18.85 7.91
C GLY A 160 5.83 18.31 7.82
N ALA A 161 4.80 19.05 8.21
CA ALA A 161 3.41 18.63 8.07
C ALA A 161 2.96 18.65 6.60
N TYR A 162 2.05 17.76 6.21
CA TYR A 162 1.46 17.81 4.87
C TYR A 162 0.60 19.06 4.70
N ARG A 163 0.69 19.69 3.52
CA ARG A 163 -0.21 20.76 3.13
C ARG A 163 -1.66 20.27 3.04
N ALA A 164 -2.61 21.17 3.29
CA ALA A 164 -4.04 20.83 3.35
C ALA A 164 -4.53 20.03 2.13
N VAL A 165 -4.05 20.32 0.92
CA VAL A 165 -4.42 19.58 -0.29
C VAL A 165 -3.91 18.13 -0.26
N ALA A 166 -2.71 17.89 0.27
CA ALA A 166 -2.16 16.54 0.44
C ALA A 166 -2.91 15.75 1.52
N VAL A 167 -3.26 16.41 2.65
CA VAL A 167 -4.11 15.83 3.70
C VAL A 167 -5.50 15.47 3.14
N HIS A 168 -6.08 16.34 2.32
CA HIS A 168 -7.36 16.06 1.65
C HIS A 168 -7.25 14.84 0.74
N ALA A 169 -6.25 14.78 -0.12
CA ALA A 169 -6.06 13.65 -1.04
C ALA A 169 -5.85 12.33 -0.29
N ARG A 170 -5.00 12.33 0.74
CA ARG A 170 -4.78 11.18 1.63
C ARG A 170 -6.09 10.67 2.22
N SER A 171 -6.91 11.57 2.73
CA SER A 171 -8.22 11.24 3.32
C SER A 171 -9.22 10.76 2.28
N ALA A 172 -9.28 11.40 1.09
CA ALA A 172 -10.19 11.03 0.02
C ALA A 172 -9.91 9.61 -0.50
N VAL A 173 -8.64 9.28 -0.72
CA VAL A 173 -8.23 7.93 -1.18
C VAL A 173 -8.52 6.88 -0.11
N LEU A 174 -8.25 7.16 1.16
CA LEU A 174 -8.59 6.27 2.27
C LEU A 174 -10.10 6.01 2.35
N LEU A 175 -10.90 7.06 2.31
CA LEU A 175 -12.36 6.95 2.35
C LEU A 175 -12.91 6.16 1.16
N ALA A 176 -12.39 6.42 -0.05
CA ALA A 176 -12.75 5.68 -1.24
C ALA A 176 -12.42 4.18 -1.10
N ALA A 177 -11.21 3.84 -0.69
CA ALA A 177 -10.82 2.45 -0.47
C ALA A 177 -11.76 1.75 0.51
N ARG A 178 -12.00 2.34 1.67
CA ARG A 178 -12.82 1.73 2.73
C ARG A 178 -14.30 1.65 2.39
N ALA A 179 -14.85 2.60 1.62
CA ALA A 179 -16.24 2.57 1.15
C ALA A 179 -16.53 1.35 0.27
N PHE A 180 -15.55 0.88 -0.49
CA PHE A 180 -15.67 -0.29 -1.37
C PHE A 180 -15.00 -1.55 -0.80
N GLY A 181 -14.64 -1.57 0.48
CA GLY A 181 -14.03 -2.72 1.15
C GLY A 181 -12.62 -3.06 0.64
N LYS A 182 -11.93 -2.10 0.06
CA LYS A 182 -10.56 -2.24 -0.44
C LYS A 182 -9.54 -1.86 0.64
N GLU A 183 -8.31 -2.35 0.52
CA GLU A 183 -7.24 -1.90 1.38
C GLU A 183 -6.75 -0.49 1.01
N ALA A 184 -6.19 0.22 2.00
CA ALA A 184 -5.58 1.52 1.79
C ALA A 184 -4.10 1.46 2.19
N ILE A 185 -3.24 1.89 1.27
CA ILE A 185 -1.79 1.95 1.44
C ILE A 185 -1.38 3.42 1.60
N ASP A 186 -0.69 3.74 2.69
CA ASP A 186 -0.20 5.11 2.91
C ASP A 186 1.06 5.38 2.07
N SER A 187 1.27 6.64 1.72
CA SER A 187 2.36 7.12 0.87
C SER A 187 3.74 6.86 1.48
N VAL A 188 4.76 6.95 0.64
CA VAL A 188 6.16 6.89 1.04
C VAL A 188 6.56 8.07 1.94
N TYR A 189 7.58 7.89 2.77
CA TYR A 189 8.23 8.95 3.54
C TYR A 189 9.60 9.26 2.92
N VAL A 190 9.72 10.41 2.26
CA VAL A 190 10.88 10.71 1.41
C VAL A 190 12.15 11.09 2.19
N ASN A 191 12.01 11.58 3.43
CA ASN A 191 13.17 11.91 4.27
C ASN A 191 13.74 10.64 4.95
N ILE A 192 14.56 9.89 4.21
CA ILE A 192 15.11 8.60 4.66
C ILE A 192 15.81 8.66 6.03
N PRO A 193 16.63 9.67 6.36
CA PRO A 193 17.29 9.76 7.66
C PRO A 193 16.33 10.00 8.84
N ASP A 194 15.18 10.60 8.62
CA ASP A 194 14.23 10.94 9.68
C ASP A 194 13.30 9.78 10.05
N LEU A 195 13.85 8.80 10.74
CA LEU A 195 13.09 7.65 11.22
C LEU A 195 12.08 8.02 12.32
N ALA A 196 12.33 9.11 13.04
CA ALA A 196 11.40 9.58 14.08
C ALA A 196 10.14 10.17 13.47
N GLY A 197 10.26 11.02 12.45
CA GLY A 197 9.13 11.54 11.68
C GLY A 197 8.35 10.42 10.98
N LEU A 198 9.06 9.46 10.37
CA LEU A 198 8.43 8.26 9.81
C LEU A 198 7.59 7.49 10.84
N ALA A 199 8.11 7.31 12.07
CA ALA A 199 7.37 6.61 13.12
C ALA A 199 6.10 7.35 13.54
N VAL A 200 6.14 8.69 13.61
CA VAL A 200 4.96 9.54 13.90
C VAL A 200 3.92 9.38 12.80
N GLU A 201 4.33 9.53 11.54
CA GLU A 201 3.42 9.45 10.39
C GLU A 201 2.83 8.02 10.23
N SER A 202 3.63 6.98 10.50
CA SER A 202 3.14 5.59 10.46
C SER A 202 2.10 5.31 11.54
N ARG A 203 2.27 5.82 12.76
CA ARG A 203 1.25 5.71 13.82
C ARG A 203 -0.04 6.44 13.46
N ASP A 204 0.06 7.62 12.86
CA ASP A 204 -1.10 8.35 12.36
C ASP A 204 -1.82 7.59 11.24
N ALA A 205 -1.06 6.95 10.34
CA ALA A 205 -1.63 6.10 9.29
C ALA A 205 -2.46 4.96 9.88
N VAL A 206 -1.91 4.22 10.84
CA VAL A 206 -2.64 3.15 11.56
C VAL A 206 -3.88 3.69 12.24
N ALA A 207 -3.75 4.79 12.99
CA ALA A 207 -4.86 5.40 13.70
C ALA A 207 -5.97 5.89 12.76
N SER A 208 -5.61 6.33 11.56
CA SER A 208 -6.54 6.74 10.51
C SER A 208 -7.21 5.57 9.80
N GLY A 209 -6.62 4.36 9.80
CA GLY A 209 -7.19 3.17 9.18
C GLY A 209 -6.47 2.67 7.93
N PHE A 210 -5.26 3.15 7.64
CA PHE A 210 -4.41 2.54 6.60
C PHE A 210 -3.95 1.14 7.04
N GLY A 211 -3.98 0.17 6.13
CA GLY A 211 -3.58 -1.22 6.40
C GLY A 211 -2.08 -1.46 6.22
N SER A 212 -1.42 -0.63 5.41
CA SER A 212 0.02 -0.70 5.12
C SER A 212 0.59 0.64 4.71
N LYS A 213 1.92 0.72 4.65
CA LYS A 213 2.67 1.90 4.20
C LYS A 213 3.79 1.48 3.27
N ALA A 214 4.01 2.27 2.22
CA ALA A 214 5.11 2.05 1.30
C ALA A 214 6.43 2.62 1.85
N CYS A 215 7.52 1.88 1.62
CA CYS A 215 8.88 2.21 2.01
C CYS A 215 9.76 2.36 0.76
N ILE A 216 10.67 3.32 0.75
CA ILE A 216 11.66 3.54 -0.31
C ILE A 216 13.08 3.14 0.10
N HIS A 217 13.28 2.78 1.36
CA HIS A 217 14.56 2.33 1.87
C HIS A 217 14.39 1.23 2.93
N PRO A 218 15.25 0.19 2.94
CA PRO A 218 15.13 -0.92 3.90
C PRO A 218 15.14 -0.51 5.37
N SER A 219 15.81 0.60 5.74
CA SER A 219 15.81 1.09 7.14
C SER A 219 14.44 1.55 7.63
N GLN A 220 13.50 1.82 6.74
CA GLN A 220 12.15 2.26 7.08
C GLN A 220 11.26 1.10 7.52
N VAL A 221 11.52 -0.11 7.03
CA VAL A 221 10.67 -1.29 7.23
C VAL A 221 10.44 -1.61 8.72
N ALA A 222 11.51 -1.68 9.50
CA ALA A 222 11.40 -1.97 10.93
C ALA A 222 10.60 -0.91 11.69
N VAL A 223 10.72 0.37 11.28
CA VAL A 223 9.97 1.49 11.88
C VAL A 223 8.48 1.37 11.57
N VAL A 224 8.14 1.09 10.31
CA VAL A 224 6.74 0.90 9.90
C VAL A 224 6.15 -0.31 10.63
N ARG A 225 6.82 -1.46 10.63
CA ARG A 225 6.36 -2.66 11.36
C ARG A 225 6.11 -2.36 12.84
N GLY A 226 7.04 -1.67 13.52
CA GLY A 226 6.89 -1.30 14.92
C GLY A 226 5.73 -0.33 15.18
N ALA A 227 5.42 0.56 14.23
CA ALA A 227 4.28 1.47 14.34
C ALA A 227 2.92 0.77 14.11
N TYR A 228 2.89 -0.28 13.27
CA TYR A 228 1.68 -1.04 12.95
C TYR A 228 1.38 -2.16 13.94
N ALA A 229 2.40 -2.67 14.63
CA ALA A 229 2.24 -3.70 15.65
C ALA A 229 1.55 -3.12 16.89
N PRO A 230 0.45 -3.72 17.37
CA PRO A 230 -0.14 -3.30 18.63
C PRO A 230 0.77 -3.71 19.80
N SER A 231 0.78 -2.92 20.87
CA SER A 231 1.45 -3.25 22.10
C SER A 231 0.76 -4.44 22.83
N GLU A 232 1.50 -5.14 23.68
CA GLU A 232 0.94 -6.21 24.51
C GLU A 232 -0.25 -5.75 25.35
N SER A 233 -0.20 -4.51 25.87
CA SER A 233 -1.29 -3.92 26.63
C SER A 233 -2.55 -3.65 25.78
N GLU A 234 -2.38 -3.23 24.53
CA GLU A 234 -3.52 -3.07 23.60
C GLU A 234 -4.14 -4.41 23.21
N VAL A 235 -3.32 -5.43 23.00
CA VAL A 235 -3.78 -6.79 22.72
C VAL A 235 -4.55 -7.37 23.90
N LEU A 236 -4.02 -7.21 25.12
CA LEU A 236 -4.69 -7.67 26.34
C LEU A 236 -6.04 -6.97 26.52
N ALA A 237 -6.05 -5.63 26.45
CA ALA A 237 -7.27 -4.84 26.60
C ALA A 237 -8.33 -5.20 25.54
N ALA A 238 -7.91 -5.41 24.27
CA ALA A 238 -8.82 -5.83 23.21
C ALA A 238 -9.40 -7.23 23.48
N THR A 239 -8.57 -8.16 23.98
CA THR A 239 -9.00 -9.53 24.33
C THR A 239 -10.02 -9.52 25.47
N GLU A 240 -9.73 -8.79 26.55
CA GLU A 240 -10.63 -8.64 27.70
C GLU A 240 -11.96 -8.00 27.29
N LEU A 241 -11.91 -6.96 26.45
CA LEU A 241 -13.10 -6.27 25.97
C LEU A 241 -14.01 -7.19 25.14
N LEU A 242 -13.45 -7.97 24.22
CA LEU A 242 -14.21 -8.91 23.40
C LEU A 242 -14.79 -10.08 24.23
N ALA A 243 -14.05 -10.54 25.24
CA ALA A 243 -14.56 -11.54 26.18
C ALA A 243 -15.72 -10.99 27.01
N ALA A 244 -15.63 -9.74 27.49
CA ALA A 244 -16.71 -9.07 28.21
C ALA A 244 -17.97 -8.87 27.32
N ALA A 245 -17.78 -8.53 26.04
CA ALA A 245 -18.86 -8.42 25.06
C ALA A 245 -19.61 -9.74 24.86
N ALA A 246 -18.85 -10.84 24.71
CA ALA A 246 -19.44 -12.17 24.59
C ALA A 246 -20.24 -12.58 25.83
N ALA A 247 -19.76 -12.23 27.03
CA ALA A 247 -20.47 -12.52 28.28
C ALA A 247 -21.73 -11.64 28.49
N ALA A 248 -21.70 -10.38 28.02
CA ALA A 248 -22.80 -9.43 28.20
C ALA A 248 -24.04 -9.80 27.36
N GLY A 249 -23.89 -10.47 26.22
CA GLY A 249 -24.98 -10.91 25.35
C GLY A 249 -25.86 -9.77 24.78
N SER A 250 -25.40 -8.51 24.88
CA SER A 250 -26.12 -7.31 24.44
C SER A 250 -25.23 -6.44 23.54
N GLY A 251 -25.85 -5.65 22.65
CA GLY A 251 -25.14 -4.77 21.72
C GLY A 251 -24.49 -3.54 22.38
N VAL A 252 -24.90 -3.19 23.61
CA VAL A 252 -24.36 -2.08 24.40
C VAL A 252 -24.23 -2.52 25.86
N PHE A 253 -23.05 -2.31 26.45
CA PHE A 253 -22.80 -2.62 27.86
C PHE A 253 -21.76 -1.69 28.47
N GLN A 254 -21.56 -1.76 29.79
CA GLN A 254 -20.53 -0.99 30.48
C GLN A 254 -19.31 -1.88 30.78
N HIS A 255 -18.12 -1.39 30.44
CA HIS A 255 -16.85 -2.04 30.77
C HIS A 255 -15.80 -0.97 31.13
N GLY A 256 -15.08 -1.16 32.24
CA GLY A 256 -14.07 -0.21 32.71
C GLY A 256 -14.59 1.23 32.89
N GLY A 257 -15.85 1.42 33.26
CA GLY A 257 -16.47 2.73 33.42
C GLY A 257 -16.89 3.43 32.13
N LYS A 258 -16.71 2.77 30.96
CA LYS A 258 -17.07 3.31 29.64
C LYS A 258 -18.24 2.54 29.04
N MET A 259 -19.06 3.23 28.26
CA MET A 259 -20.06 2.60 27.42
C MET A 259 -19.37 1.94 26.22
N ILE A 260 -19.63 0.66 25.99
CA ILE A 260 -19.10 -0.13 24.89
C ILE A 260 -20.21 -0.40 23.88
N ASP A 261 -19.92 -0.15 22.61
CA ASP A 261 -20.82 -0.33 21.48
C ASP A 261 -20.08 -0.95 20.27
N GLY A 262 -20.79 -1.16 19.18
CA GLY A 262 -20.26 -1.79 17.97
C GLY A 262 -18.95 -1.18 17.43
N PRO A 263 -18.80 0.13 17.29
CA PRO A 263 -17.54 0.77 16.89
C PRO A 263 -16.34 0.39 17.76
N ILE A 264 -16.50 0.38 19.09
CA ILE A 264 -15.41 0.05 20.01
C ILE A 264 -15.01 -1.42 19.87
N LEU A 265 -15.98 -2.32 19.69
CA LEU A 265 -15.71 -3.75 19.44
C LEU A 265 -14.95 -3.96 18.11
N LYS A 266 -15.32 -3.25 17.05
CA LYS A 266 -14.58 -3.29 15.77
C LYS A 266 -13.14 -2.83 15.90
N HIS A 267 -12.86 -1.83 16.75
CA HIS A 267 -11.49 -1.41 17.05
C HIS A 267 -10.70 -2.52 17.76
N ALA A 268 -11.29 -3.18 18.75
CA ALA A 268 -10.67 -4.31 19.45
C ALA A 268 -10.37 -5.47 18.50
N GLU A 269 -11.31 -5.86 17.64
CA GLU A 269 -11.10 -6.86 16.60
C GLU A 269 -9.97 -6.47 15.64
N SER A 270 -9.91 -5.20 15.24
CA SER A 270 -8.85 -4.69 14.37
C SER A 270 -7.47 -4.77 15.04
N THR A 271 -7.40 -4.48 16.35
CA THR A 271 -6.17 -4.61 17.14
C THR A 271 -5.69 -6.05 17.16
N LEU A 272 -6.57 -7.03 17.42
CA LEU A 272 -6.19 -8.45 17.43
C LEU A 272 -5.77 -8.95 16.06
N ARG A 273 -6.41 -8.50 14.99
CA ARG A 273 -5.97 -8.86 13.63
C ARG A 273 -4.55 -8.38 13.34
N ARG A 274 -4.15 -7.18 13.78
CA ARG A 274 -2.78 -6.68 13.59
C ARG A 274 -1.75 -7.42 14.45
N ALA A 275 -2.16 -7.99 15.58
CA ALA A 275 -1.27 -8.77 16.45
C ALA A 275 -0.87 -10.13 15.85
N THR A 276 -1.60 -10.62 14.84
CA THR A 276 -1.33 -11.91 14.18
C THR A 276 -0.45 -11.82 12.93
N HIS A 277 -0.02 -10.63 12.59
CA HIS A 277 0.87 -10.32 11.47
C HIS A 277 2.18 -9.72 11.97
#